data_ebe3da4566ae1fd137d44dd57a74e33e
#
_entry.id   ebe3da4566ae1fd137d44dd57a74e33e
#
_cell.length_a   1.000
_cell.length_b   1.000
_cell.length_c   1.000
_cell.angle_alpha   90.00
_cell.angle_beta   90.00
_cell.angle_gamma   90.00
#
_symmetry.space_group_name_H-M   'P 1'
#
loop_
_entity.id
_entity.type
_entity.pdbx_description
1 polymer ?
#
loop_
_entity_poly.entity_id
_entity_poly.type
_entity_poly.pdbx_seq_one_letter_code
_entity_poly.pdbx_strand_id
1 'polypeptide(L)'
;VDSYELTDDGESPLSKMTDWVNTKCPKCGGPAKRETDTMPQWAGSSWYFLRYMDPHNDHAPVSHEAENYWGPVDWYNGGMEHTTLHLLYSRFWHKFLYDIGVVHTKEPYAKRTSHGMILGQNPHYVGNVSTQEEKDALIAKYGNQALRPAVKMSKSLGNVVNPDDVVKAY
;
A
#
# COMPACT_ATOMS: atom_id res chain seq x y z
N VAL A 1 -11.08 6.94 -19.49
CA VAL A 1 -10.68 6.02 -20.58
C VAL A 1 -11.52 4.77 -20.43
N ASP A 2 -12.39 4.50 -21.41
CA ASP A 2 -13.40 3.43 -21.32
C ASP A 2 -12.91 2.13 -21.97
N SER A 3 -11.89 2.20 -22.83
CA SER A 3 -11.27 1.04 -23.48
C SER A 3 -9.80 1.32 -23.80
N TYR A 4 -9.00 0.27 -23.80
CA TYR A 4 -7.58 0.31 -24.18
C TYR A 4 -7.16 -1.05 -24.74
N GLU A 5 -6.12 -1.05 -25.56
CA GLU A 5 -5.49 -2.26 -26.08
C GLU A 5 -4.10 -2.40 -25.45
N LEU A 6 -3.74 -3.61 -25.02
CA LEU A 6 -2.41 -3.89 -24.51
C LEU A 6 -1.38 -3.79 -25.64
N THR A 7 -0.18 -3.36 -25.29
CA THR A 7 0.93 -3.23 -26.23
C THR A 7 1.93 -4.37 -26.02
N ASP A 8 2.42 -4.97 -27.09
CA ASP A 8 3.42 -6.06 -27.02
C ASP A 8 4.86 -5.52 -26.83
N ASP A 9 5.04 -4.20 -26.98
CA ASP A 9 6.34 -3.52 -26.89
C ASP A 9 6.68 -3.02 -25.47
N GLY A 10 5.79 -3.24 -24.51
CA GLY A 10 5.97 -2.81 -23.11
C GLY A 10 5.73 -1.30 -22.87
N GLU A 11 5.30 -0.56 -23.88
CA GLU A 11 4.87 0.83 -23.72
C GLU A 11 3.50 0.91 -23.03
N SER A 12 3.22 2.05 -22.42
CA SER A 12 1.90 2.30 -21.82
C SER A 12 0.79 2.19 -22.88
N PRO A 13 -0.28 1.42 -22.65
CA PRO A 13 -1.44 1.38 -23.55
C PRO A 13 -2.03 2.76 -23.85
N LEU A 14 -1.88 3.71 -22.95
CA LEU A 14 -2.33 5.09 -23.12
C LEU A 14 -1.58 5.82 -24.23
N SER A 15 -0.33 5.44 -24.54
CA SER A 15 0.48 6.10 -25.57
C SER A 15 -0.13 6.00 -26.97
N LYS A 16 -0.88 4.90 -27.24
CA LYS A 16 -1.56 4.66 -28.52
C LYS A 16 -2.93 5.33 -28.63
N MET A 17 -3.44 5.88 -27.55
CA MET A 17 -4.75 6.55 -27.51
C MET A 17 -4.61 8.01 -27.94
N THR A 18 -4.46 8.26 -29.24
CA THR A 18 -4.15 9.59 -29.82
C THR A 18 -5.15 10.66 -29.41
N ASP A 19 -6.43 10.33 -29.34
CA ASP A 19 -7.51 11.25 -28.97
C ASP A 19 -7.45 11.67 -27.50
N TRP A 20 -6.93 10.78 -26.64
CA TRP A 20 -6.71 11.06 -25.23
C TRP A 20 -5.36 11.75 -24.99
N VAL A 21 -4.30 11.32 -25.65
CA VAL A 21 -2.94 11.86 -25.49
C VAL A 21 -2.84 13.31 -25.96
N ASN A 22 -3.42 13.62 -27.13
CA ASN A 22 -3.36 14.97 -27.68
C ASN A 22 -4.38 15.87 -26.95
N THR A 23 -3.89 17.00 -26.44
CA THR A 23 -4.69 17.94 -25.65
C THR A 23 -4.23 19.38 -25.88
N LYS A 24 -4.83 20.31 -25.18
CA LYS A 24 -4.39 21.73 -25.18
C LYS A 24 -3.79 22.06 -23.81
N CYS A 25 -2.73 22.86 -23.84
CA CYS A 25 -2.13 23.37 -22.61
C CYS A 25 -3.14 24.25 -21.84
N PRO A 26 -3.41 23.99 -20.55
CA PRO A 26 -4.36 24.78 -19.77
C PRO A 26 -3.91 26.21 -19.51
N LYS A 27 -2.61 26.52 -19.66
CA LYS A 27 -2.08 27.87 -19.45
C LYS A 27 -2.10 28.72 -20.73
N CYS A 28 -1.68 28.18 -21.86
CA CYS A 28 -1.53 28.98 -23.11
C CYS A 28 -2.48 28.54 -24.23
N GLY A 29 -3.24 27.46 -24.09
CA GLY A 29 -4.13 26.93 -25.12
C GLY A 29 -3.45 26.25 -26.29
N GLY A 30 -2.12 26.25 -26.36
CA GLY A 30 -1.34 25.62 -27.43
C GLY A 30 -1.41 24.07 -27.40
N PRO A 31 -0.94 23.42 -28.48
CA PRO A 31 -0.90 21.96 -28.53
C PRO A 31 -0.07 21.38 -27.40
N ALA A 32 -0.56 20.30 -26.76
CA ALA A 32 0.12 19.60 -25.68
C ALA A 32 -0.17 18.10 -25.76
N LYS A 33 0.62 17.31 -25.05
CA LYS A 33 0.40 15.87 -24.87
C LYS A 33 0.24 15.56 -23.39
N ARG A 34 -0.69 14.67 -23.06
CA ARG A 34 -0.78 14.10 -21.70
C ARG A 34 0.36 13.12 -21.50
N GLU A 35 0.79 13.01 -20.24
CA GLU A 35 1.68 11.95 -19.80
C GLU A 35 0.97 10.60 -19.94
N THR A 36 1.68 9.60 -20.44
CA THR A 36 1.14 8.27 -20.71
C THR A 36 1.59 7.23 -19.67
N ASP A 37 2.63 7.52 -18.90
CA ASP A 37 3.02 6.68 -17.79
C ASP A 37 2.02 6.82 -16.64
N THR A 38 1.65 5.69 -16.05
CA THR A 38 0.80 5.68 -14.87
C THR A 38 1.63 5.76 -13.61
N MET A 39 1.09 6.40 -12.58
CA MET A 39 1.72 6.41 -11.27
C MET A 39 1.76 4.99 -10.69
N PRO A 40 2.80 4.63 -9.91
CA PRO A 40 2.85 3.33 -9.26
C PRO A 40 1.65 3.13 -8.31
N GLN A 41 1.33 1.87 -8.02
CA GLN A 41 0.20 1.51 -7.15
C GLN A 41 0.18 2.21 -5.79
N TRP A 42 1.34 2.63 -5.28
CA TRP A 42 1.48 3.38 -4.03
C TRP A 42 0.88 4.79 -4.07
N ALA A 43 0.62 5.33 -5.25
CA ALA A 43 -0.02 6.64 -5.37
C ALA A 43 -1.39 6.70 -4.72
N GLY A 44 -2.24 5.68 -4.94
CA GLY A 44 -3.56 5.59 -4.32
C GLY A 44 -3.49 5.50 -2.80
N SER A 45 -2.61 4.66 -2.26
CA SER A 45 -2.44 4.49 -0.81
C SER A 45 -1.70 5.65 -0.13
N SER A 46 -1.14 6.59 -0.91
CA SER A 46 -0.36 7.70 -0.36
C SER A 46 -1.18 8.78 0.32
N TRP A 47 -2.49 8.81 0.12
CA TRP A 47 -3.35 9.88 0.62
C TRP A 47 -4.67 9.38 1.24
N TYR A 48 -4.87 8.06 1.38
CA TYR A 48 -6.13 7.49 1.88
C TYR A 48 -6.52 8.03 3.27
N PHE A 49 -5.56 8.29 4.13
CA PHE A 49 -5.80 8.84 5.47
C PHE A 49 -6.41 10.24 5.43
N LEU A 50 -6.07 11.06 4.43
CA LEU A 50 -6.73 12.35 4.21
C LEU A 50 -8.19 12.15 3.79
N ARG A 51 -8.46 11.23 2.87
CA ARG A 51 -9.82 10.91 2.45
C ARG A 51 -10.68 10.37 3.60
N TYR A 52 -10.10 9.63 4.54
CA TYR A 52 -10.81 9.15 5.73
C TYR A 52 -11.25 10.26 6.66
N MET A 53 -10.57 11.40 6.68
CA MET A 53 -10.97 12.57 7.45
C MET A 53 -12.24 13.23 6.90
N ASP A 54 -12.49 13.09 5.58
CA ASP A 54 -13.60 13.75 4.89
C ASP A 54 -14.13 12.88 3.71
N PRO A 55 -14.73 11.70 4.01
CA PRO A 55 -15.01 10.67 3.01
C PRO A 55 -16.11 11.05 2.02
N HIS A 56 -16.98 11.99 2.35
CA HIS A 56 -18.13 12.41 1.55
C HIS A 56 -17.90 13.72 0.78
N ASN A 57 -16.70 14.23 0.75
CA ASN A 57 -16.37 15.46 0.05
C ASN A 57 -16.17 15.22 -1.44
N ASP A 58 -17.11 15.67 -2.26
CA ASP A 58 -17.06 15.54 -3.72
C ASP A 58 -16.28 16.67 -4.43
N HIS A 59 -15.85 17.70 -3.68
CA HIS A 59 -15.23 18.90 -4.24
C HIS A 59 -13.70 18.95 -4.04
N ALA A 60 -13.19 18.33 -2.97
CA ALA A 60 -11.78 18.34 -2.62
C ALA A 60 -11.33 16.98 -2.07
N PRO A 61 -10.04 16.65 -2.10
CA PRO A 61 -9.49 15.47 -1.45
C PRO A 61 -9.83 15.40 0.05
N VAL A 62 -9.80 16.55 0.71
CA VAL A 62 -10.17 16.78 2.10
C VAL A 62 -10.49 18.27 2.26
N SER A 63 -11.45 18.64 3.10
CA SER A 63 -11.71 20.05 3.47
C SER A 63 -10.62 20.55 4.44
N HIS A 64 -10.32 21.84 4.39
CA HIS A 64 -9.39 22.44 5.36
C HIS A 64 -9.88 22.29 6.81
N GLU A 65 -11.19 22.34 7.04
CA GLU A 65 -11.77 22.16 8.38
C GLU A 65 -11.49 20.76 8.91
N ALA A 66 -11.78 19.72 8.13
CA ALA A 66 -11.55 18.33 8.54
C ALA A 66 -10.04 18.05 8.70
N GLU A 67 -9.21 18.56 7.79
CA GLU A 67 -7.76 18.37 7.84
C GLU A 67 -7.12 19.08 9.04
N ASN A 68 -7.57 20.30 9.35
CA ASN A 68 -7.08 21.03 10.53
C ASN A 68 -7.51 20.36 11.85
N TYR A 69 -8.66 19.68 11.87
CA TYR A 69 -9.16 19.02 13.08
C TYR A 69 -8.51 17.64 13.29
N TRP A 70 -8.39 16.82 12.22
CA TRP A 70 -7.93 15.44 12.32
C TRP A 70 -6.45 15.25 12.00
N GLY A 71 -5.81 16.19 11.35
CA GLY A 71 -4.40 16.12 10.99
C GLY A 71 -3.46 16.82 11.97
N PRO A 72 -2.19 16.44 12.01
CA PRO A 72 -1.63 15.21 11.42
C PRO A 72 -2.15 13.96 12.12
N VAL A 73 -2.00 12.78 11.51
CA VAL A 73 -2.37 11.51 12.16
C VAL A 73 -1.55 11.32 13.44
N ASP A 74 -2.21 11.22 14.59
CA ASP A 74 -1.55 11.18 15.90
C ASP A 74 -0.63 9.97 16.06
N TRP A 75 -1.10 8.81 15.63
CA TRP A 75 -0.35 7.57 15.75
C TRP A 75 -0.55 6.66 14.54
N TYR A 76 0.53 6.46 13.78
CA TYR A 76 0.56 5.60 12.62
C TYR A 76 1.27 4.29 12.91
N ASN A 77 0.52 3.20 12.94
CA ASN A 77 1.00 1.88 13.33
C ASN A 77 1.03 0.94 12.12
N GLY A 78 2.20 0.44 11.76
CA GLY A 78 2.35 -0.37 10.56
C GLY A 78 3.64 -1.18 10.52
N GLY A 79 3.72 -2.10 9.56
CA GLY A 79 4.87 -2.98 9.36
C GLY A 79 6.14 -2.22 8.93
N MET A 80 7.29 -2.77 9.29
CA MET A 80 8.59 -2.17 8.97
C MET A 80 8.87 -2.12 7.47
N GLU A 81 8.34 -3.04 6.68
CA GLU A 81 8.47 -3.11 5.22
C GLU A 81 7.98 -1.84 4.51
N HIS A 82 7.02 -1.13 5.11
CA HIS A 82 6.47 0.10 4.55
C HIS A 82 7.34 1.33 4.74
N THR A 83 8.46 1.24 5.46
CA THR A 83 9.38 2.38 5.67
C THR A 83 9.91 2.93 4.34
N THR A 84 10.26 2.05 3.41
CA THR A 84 10.78 2.39 2.08
C THR A 84 9.74 2.28 0.96
N LEU A 85 8.51 1.91 1.28
CA LEU A 85 7.40 1.77 0.35
C LEU A 85 6.34 2.84 0.64
N HIS A 86 5.23 2.44 1.26
CA HIS A 86 4.10 3.32 1.54
C HIS A 86 4.47 4.60 2.29
N LEU A 87 5.31 4.53 3.33
CA LEU A 87 5.67 5.71 4.12
C LEU A 87 6.49 6.73 3.31
N LEU A 88 7.38 6.26 2.44
CA LEU A 88 8.15 7.15 1.57
C LEU A 88 7.22 7.90 0.61
N TYR A 89 6.33 7.16 -0.08
CA TYR A 89 5.39 7.75 -1.02
C TYR A 89 4.37 8.68 -0.35
N SER A 90 3.79 8.28 0.78
CA SER A 90 2.80 9.10 1.48
C SER A 90 3.42 10.39 2.04
N ARG A 91 4.65 10.35 2.54
CA ARG A 91 5.36 11.55 2.98
C ARG A 91 5.71 12.47 1.82
N PHE A 92 6.12 11.92 0.68
CA PHE A 92 6.35 12.72 -0.53
C PHE A 92 5.08 13.44 -0.98
N TRP A 93 3.96 12.70 -1.09
CA TRP A 93 2.66 13.28 -1.42
C TRP A 93 2.23 14.37 -0.43
N HIS A 94 2.36 14.10 0.84
CA HIS A 94 1.96 15.04 1.88
C HIS A 94 2.78 16.34 1.84
N LYS A 95 4.09 16.25 1.62
CA LYS A 95 4.96 17.42 1.44
C LYS A 95 4.58 18.24 0.21
N PHE A 96 4.28 17.58 -0.90
CA PHE A 96 3.75 18.26 -2.09
C PHE A 96 2.42 18.96 -1.80
N LEU A 97 1.49 18.29 -1.13
CA LEU A 97 0.21 18.87 -0.74
C LEU A 97 0.36 20.06 0.23
N TYR A 98 1.37 20.00 1.10
CA TYR A 98 1.73 21.12 1.96
C TYR A 98 2.26 22.30 1.14
N ASP A 99 3.15 22.07 0.18
CA ASP A 99 3.73 23.11 -0.64
C ASP A 99 2.69 23.87 -1.51
N ILE A 100 1.62 23.18 -1.88
CA ILE A 100 0.49 23.78 -2.62
C ILE A 100 -0.67 24.25 -1.72
N GLY A 101 -0.52 24.16 -0.39
CA GLY A 101 -1.49 24.67 0.59
C GLY A 101 -2.75 23.82 0.80
N VAL A 102 -2.73 22.54 0.47
CA VAL A 102 -3.86 21.61 0.67
C VAL A 102 -3.90 21.08 2.10
N VAL A 103 -2.75 20.88 2.73
CA VAL A 103 -2.61 20.43 4.12
C VAL A 103 -1.79 21.43 4.93
N HIS A 104 -2.02 21.50 6.25
CA HIS A 104 -1.38 22.53 7.11
C HIS A 104 -0.07 22.08 7.76
N THR A 105 0.25 20.78 7.74
CA THR A 105 1.46 20.22 8.35
C THR A 105 2.44 19.68 7.31
N LYS A 106 3.76 19.75 7.60
CA LYS A 106 4.81 19.21 6.71
C LYS A 106 4.94 17.70 6.76
N GLU A 107 4.50 17.07 7.84
CA GLU A 107 4.57 15.62 8.03
C GLU A 107 3.17 15.07 8.31
N PRO A 108 2.82 13.92 7.68
CA PRO A 108 1.49 13.35 7.80
C PRO A 108 1.21 12.67 9.14
N TYR A 109 2.27 12.22 9.82
CA TYR A 109 2.20 11.39 11.02
C TYR A 109 2.97 12.02 12.17
N ALA A 110 2.31 12.26 13.31
CA ALA A 110 2.95 12.77 14.51
C ALA A 110 3.80 11.70 15.20
N LYS A 111 3.34 10.45 15.19
CA LYS A 111 4.06 9.29 15.77
C LYS A 111 3.92 8.07 14.86
N ARG A 112 5.02 7.38 14.63
CA ARG A 112 5.02 6.10 13.93
C ARG A 112 5.55 4.99 14.82
N THR A 113 4.86 3.85 14.84
CA THR A 113 5.31 2.63 15.52
C THR A 113 5.40 1.49 14.51
N SER A 114 6.53 0.77 14.56
CA SER A 114 6.69 -0.49 13.84
C SER A 114 6.37 -1.63 14.78
N HIS A 115 5.24 -2.31 14.56
CA HIS A 115 4.82 -3.41 15.42
C HIS A 115 5.53 -4.75 15.11
N GLY A 116 6.40 -4.80 14.10
CA GLY A 116 7.01 -6.03 13.61
C GLY A 116 6.08 -6.84 12.72
N MET A 117 6.43 -8.10 12.48
CA MET A 117 5.63 -9.02 11.67
C MET A 117 4.66 -9.80 12.56
N ILE A 118 3.42 -9.93 12.11
CA ILE A 118 2.44 -10.83 12.73
C ILE A 118 2.82 -12.26 12.32
N LEU A 119 2.96 -13.13 13.32
CA LEU A 119 3.33 -14.53 13.13
C LEU A 119 2.10 -15.43 13.28
N GLY A 120 2.03 -16.44 12.42
CA GLY A 120 1.09 -17.56 12.53
C GLY A 120 1.82 -18.87 12.72
N GLN A 121 1.09 -19.94 13.00
CA GLN A 121 1.68 -21.29 13.09
C GLN A 121 2.38 -21.64 11.78
N ASN A 122 3.51 -22.31 11.87
CA ASN A 122 4.23 -22.79 10.71
C ASN A 122 3.73 -24.18 10.30
N PRO A 123 3.04 -24.33 9.16
CA PRO A 123 2.56 -25.64 8.70
C PRO A 123 3.70 -26.60 8.37
N HIS A 124 4.91 -26.07 8.12
CA HIS A 124 6.11 -26.80 7.75
C HIS A 124 7.10 -26.96 8.93
N TYR A 125 6.63 -26.77 10.15
CA TYR A 125 7.48 -26.95 11.34
C TYR A 125 7.81 -28.42 11.57
N VAL A 126 9.08 -28.75 11.76
CA VAL A 126 9.55 -30.12 12.03
C VAL A 126 8.91 -30.77 13.26
N GLY A 127 8.43 -29.99 14.21
CA GLY A 127 7.69 -30.48 15.36
C GLY A 127 6.28 -30.99 15.04
N ASN A 128 5.75 -30.75 13.86
CA ASN A 128 4.45 -31.23 13.41
C ASN A 128 4.49 -32.67 12.85
N VAL A 129 5.69 -33.23 12.66
CA VAL A 129 5.91 -34.58 12.07
C VAL A 129 6.69 -35.46 13.03
N SER A 130 6.48 -36.77 12.93
CA SER A 130 7.01 -37.71 13.91
C SER A 130 8.28 -38.43 13.43
N THR A 131 8.42 -38.67 12.11
CA THR A 131 9.54 -39.43 11.58
C THR A 131 10.75 -38.55 11.26
N GLN A 132 11.95 -39.13 11.36
CA GLN A 132 13.17 -38.40 11.03
C GLN A 132 13.26 -38.09 9.54
N GLU A 133 12.80 -38.99 8.68
CA GLU A 133 12.77 -38.79 7.23
C GLU A 133 11.92 -37.55 6.83
N GLU A 134 10.73 -37.40 7.43
CA GLU A 134 9.87 -36.23 7.20
C GLU A 134 10.51 -34.94 7.69
N LYS A 135 11.20 -34.97 8.85
CA LYS A 135 11.93 -33.80 9.36
C LYS A 135 13.04 -33.38 8.42
N ASP A 136 13.83 -34.32 7.94
CA ASP A 136 14.93 -34.07 7.02
C ASP A 136 14.43 -33.52 5.68
N ALA A 137 13.31 -34.06 5.18
CA ALA A 137 12.65 -33.55 3.97
C ALA A 137 12.14 -32.10 4.15
N LEU A 138 11.56 -31.77 5.29
CA LEU A 138 11.14 -30.40 5.60
C LEU A 138 12.32 -29.44 5.69
N ILE A 139 13.42 -29.86 6.34
CA ILE A 139 14.64 -29.06 6.44
C ILE A 139 15.28 -28.87 5.07
N ALA A 140 15.35 -29.90 4.25
CA ALA A 140 15.89 -29.84 2.89
C ALA A 140 15.10 -28.85 2.01
N LYS A 141 13.77 -28.83 2.15
CA LYS A 141 12.88 -27.98 1.34
C LYS A 141 12.78 -26.53 1.84
N TYR A 142 12.71 -26.31 3.16
CA TYR A 142 12.40 -25.02 3.75
C TYR A 142 13.55 -24.42 4.58
N GLY A 143 14.68 -25.15 4.70
CA GLY A 143 15.84 -24.69 5.45
C GLY A 143 15.54 -24.37 6.90
N ASN A 144 16.16 -23.32 7.43
CA ASN A 144 15.99 -22.89 8.81
C ASN A 144 14.56 -22.46 9.16
N GLN A 145 13.68 -22.21 8.18
CA GLN A 145 12.28 -21.91 8.46
C GLN A 145 11.55 -23.13 9.03
N ALA A 146 11.90 -24.35 8.62
CA ALA A 146 11.32 -25.57 9.17
C ALA A 146 11.58 -25.77 10.67
N LEU A 147 12.59 -25.10 11.23
CA LEU A 147 12.93 -25.17 12.65
C LEU A 147 12.13 -24.18 13.52
N ARG A 148 11.31 -23.33 12.91
CA ARG A 148 10.54 -22.30 13.63
C ARG A 148 9.09 -22.72 13.77
N PRO A 149 8.53 -22.76 14.99
CA PRO A 149 7.12 -23.12 15.22
C PRO A 149 6.16 -22.05 14.67
N ALA A 150 6.62 -20.81 14.54
CA ALA A 150 5.86 -19.69 14.00
C ALA A 150 6.65 -18.96 12.92
N VAL A 151 5.96 -18.55 11.85
CA VAL A 151 6.50 -17.81 10.72
C VAL A 151 5.55 -16.68 10.34
N LYS A 152 5.99 -15.76 9.47
CA LYS A 152 5.15 -14.67 8.99
C LYS A 152 3.79 -15.20 8.53
N MET A 153 2.72 -14.60 9.06
CA MET A 153 1.36 -14.91 8.64
C MET A 153 1.16 -14.53 7.16
N SER A 154 0.68 -15.47 6.35
CA SER A 154 0.40 -15.21 4.94
C SER A 154 -0.73 -16.10 4.41
N LYS A 155 -1.49 -15.56 3.45
CA LYS A 155 -2.57 -16.30 2.78
C LYS A 155 -2.04 -17.53 2.03
N SER A 156 -0.85 -17.44 1.42
CA SER A 156 -0.22 -18.54 0.68
C SER A 156 0.19 -19.72 1.57
N LEU A 157 0.47 -19.48 2.84
CA LEU A 157 0.79 -20.54 3.82
C LEU A 157 -0.46 -21.07 4.54
N GLY A 158 -1.63 -20.42 4.36
CA GLY A 158 -2.85 -20.83 5.04
C GLY A 158 -2.80 -20.69 6.57
N ASN A 159 -1.84 -19.93 7.10
CA ASN A 159 -1.62 -19.77 8.53
C ASN A 159 -2.21 -18.48 9.11
N VAL A 160 -3.19 -17.91 8.42
CA VAL A 160 -3.92 -16.69 8.85
C VAL A 160 -4.97 -17.05 9.90
N VAL A 161 -5.16 -16.14 10.87
CA VAL A 161 -6.24 -16.20 11.85
C VAL A 161 -7.38 -15.32 11.34
N ASN A 162 -8.59 -15.89 11.24
CA ASN A 162 -9.77 -15.12 10.88
C ASN A 162 -10.25 -14.31 12.09
N PRO A 163 -10.42 -12.98 11.97
CA PRO A 163 -10.99 -12.16 13.05
C PRO A 163 -12.33 -12.67 13.58
N ASP A 164 -13.18 -13.25 12.73
CA ASP A 164 -14.47 -13.81 13.14
C ASP A 164 -14.32 -14.99 14.12
N ASP A 165 -13.23 -15.76 14.01
CA ASP A 165 -12.96 -16.86 14.94
C ASP A 165 -12.55 -16.32 16.31
N VAL A 166 -11.83 -15.20 16.35
CA VAL A 166 -11.49 -14.50 17.59
C VAL A 166 -12.74 -13.95 18.25
N VAL A 167 -13.62 -13.27 17.48
CA VAL A 167 -14.88 -12.71 17.99
C VAL A 167 -15.81 -13.80 18.57
N LYS A 168 -15.84 -15.00 17.97
CA LYS A 168 -16.66 -16.12 18.46
C LYS A 168 -16.09 -16.77 19.74
N ALA A 169 -14.78 -16.63 19.96
CA ALA A 169 -14.10 -17.25 21.10
C ALA A 169 -14.15 -16.38 22.38
N TYR A 170 -14.45 -15.09 22.24
CA TYR A 170 -14.53 -14.08 23.32
C TYR A 170 -15.85 -13.28 23.23
#